data_2de3d62ea6a190ab090864d35fb3d543
#
_entry.id   2de3d62ea6a190ab090864d35fb3d543
#
_cell.length_a   1.000
_cell.length_b   1.000
_cell.length_c   1.000
_cell.angle_alpha   90.00
_cell.angle_beta   90.00
_cell.angle_gamma   90.00
#
_symmetry.space_group_name_H-M   'P 1'
#
loop_
_entity.id
_entity.type
_entity.pdbx_description
1 polymer ?
#
loop_
_entity_poly.entity_id
_entity_poly.type
_entity_poly.pdbx_seq_one_letter_code
_entity_poly.pdbx_strand_id
1 'polypeptide(L)'
;MADGQPFVIWVVFDVKPEAFDRFYEAALDDSTGSVRDEPGCLQFDVLAPTAGGNKFAFYEVYKSRDAFVAHMEMPHFKRFAAVADVALNDKNVSEYYRLQGAAK
;
A
#
# COMPACT_ATOMS: atom_id res chain seq x y z
N MET A 1 -20.46 12.76 -1.58
CA MET A 1 -19.49 12.48 -0.51
C MET A 1 -18.11 12.12 -1.07
N ALA A 2 -18.06 11.40 -2.17
CA ALA A 2 -16.79 10.94 -2.74
C ALA A 2 -15.93 12.03 -3.38
N ASP A 3 -16.55 13.02 -4.00
CA ASP A 3 -15.84 14.05 -4.74
C ASP A 3 -15.01 14.93 -3.81
N GLY A 4 -13.74 15.11 -4.17
CA GLY A 4 -12.81 15.95 -3.42
C GLY A 4 -12.27 15.33 -2.15
N GLN A 5 -12.71 14.14 -1.77
CA GLN A 5 -12.18 13.46 -0.59
C GLN A 5 -11.05 12.53 -0.96
N PRO A 6 -9.99 12.46 -0.12
CA PRO A 6 -8.93 11.48 -0.34
C PRO A 6 -9.46 10.06 -0.33
N PHE A 7 -8.88 9.23 -1.18
CA PHE A 7 -9.18 7.82 -1.31
C PHE A 7 -8.14 7.02 -0.55
N VAL A 8 -8.59 6.14 0.34
CA VAL A 8 -7.70 5.38 1.22
C VAL A 8 -7.78 3.90 0.89
N ILE A 9 -6.62 3.28 0.76
CA ILE A 9 -6.49 1.83 0.63
C ILE A 9 -5.87 1.29 1.91
N TRP A 10 -6.49 0.29 2.48
CA TRP A 10 -5.97 -0.48 3.61
C TRP A 10 -5.81 -1.92 3.16
N VAL A 11 -4.58 -2.44 3.19
CA VAL A 11 -4.31 -3.81 2.76
C VAL A 11 -3.61 -4.56 3.87
N VAL A 12 -4.11 -5.76 4.18
CA VAL A 12 -3.41 -6.68 5.09
C VAL A 12 -2.90 -7.84 4.27
N PHE A 13 -1.61 -8.14 4.41
CA PHE A 13 -0.92 -9.21 3.70
C PHE A 13 -0.51 -10.30 4.67
N ASP A 14 -0.81 -11.54 4.31
CA ASP A 14 -0.28 -12.72 4.99
C ASP A 14 0.92 -13.20 4.17
N VAL A 15 2.14 -12.96 4.66
CA VAL A 15 3.37 -13.18 3.93
C VAL A 15 4.00 -14.51 4.35
N LYS A 16 4.44 -15.30 3.37
CA LYS A 16 5.18 -16.54 3.64
C LYS A 16 6.46 -16.21 4.40
N PRO A 17 6.78 -16.91 5.51
CA PRO A 17 7.95 -16.58 6.32
C PRO A 17 9.26 -16.54 5.53
N GLU A 18 9.44 -17.45 4.58
CA GLU A 18 10.65 -17.53 3.75
C GLU A 18 10.77 -16.37 2.75
N ALA A 19 9.70 -15.58 2.57
CA ALA A 19 9.66 -14.46 1.63
C ALA A 19 9.67 -13.09 2.33
N PHE A 20 9.83 -13.03 3.65
CA PHE A 20 9.77 -11.78 4.41
C PHE A 20 10.70 -10.70 3.87
N ASP A 21 11.98 -11.02 3.71
CA ASP A 21 12.97 -10.01 3.32
C ASP A 21 12.68 -9.46 1.93
N ARG A 22 12.33 -10.33 0.99
CA ARG A 22 11.98 -9.91 -0.36
C ARG A 22 10.70 -9.07 -0.38
N PHE A 23 9.69 -9.48 0.39
CA PHE A 23 8.45 -8.72 0.50
C PHE A 23 8.70 -7.35 1.10
N TYR A 24 9.47 -7.28 2.17
CA TYR A 24 9.78 -6.02 2.85
C TYR A 24 10.50 -5.05 1.91
N GLU A 25 11.53 -5.51 1.19
CA GLU A 25 12.26 -4.68 0.23
C GLU A 25 11.34 -4.17 -0.88
N ALA A 26 10.48 -5.03 -1.40
CA ALA A 26 9.52 -4.65 -2.45
C ALA A 26 8.49 -3.65 -1.91
N ALA A 27 8.05 -3.82 -0.67
CA ALA A 27 7.11 -2.89 -0.02
C ALA A 27 7.73 -1.51 0.16
N LEU A 28 9.00 -1.44 0.59
CA LEU A 28 9.71 -0.16 0.73
C LEU A 28 9.90 0.53 -0.62
N ASP A 29 10.24 -0.23 -1.65
CA ASP A 29 10.38 0.30 -3.02
C ASP A 29 9.06 0.89 -3.51
N ASP A 30 7.95 0.19 -3.31
CA ASP A 30 6.63 0.66 -3.72
C ASP A 30 6.23 1.92 -2.94
N SER A 31 6.39 1.91 -1.62
CA SER A 31 6.06 3.05 -0.76
C SER A 31 6.87 4.30 -1.13
N THR A 32 8.18 4.17 -1.22
CA THR A 32 9.08 5.27 -1.52
C THR A 32 8.85 5.81 -2.93
N GLY A 33 8.72 4.91 -3.90
CA GLY A 33 8.49 5.29 -5.29
C GLY A 33 7.16 5.97 -5.49
N SER A 34 6.13 5.51 -4.81
CA SER A 34 4.80 6.09 -4.90
C SER A 34 4.77 7.54 -4.43
N VAL A 35 5.31 7.80 -3.27
CA VAL A 35 5.30 9.16 -2.70
C VAL A 35 6.23 10.09 -3.49
N ARG A 36 7.38 9.59 -3.95
CA ARG A 36 8.34 10.38 -4.70
C ARG A 36 7.84 10.74 -6.11
N ASP A 37 7.27 9.77 -6.82
CA ASP A 37 7.03 9.88 -8.26
C ASP A 37 5.57 10.13 -8.65
N GLU A 38 4.62 9.90 -7.75
CA GLU A 38 3.20 10.03 -8.04
C GLU A 38 2.59 11.26 -7.36
N PRO A 39 2.25 12.32 -8.11
CA PRO A 39 1.63 13.51 -7.50
C PRO A 39 0.33 13.20 -6.76
N GLY A 40 -0.35 12.13 -7.15
CA GLY A 40 -1.61 11.71 -6.54
C GLY A 40 -1.48 10.83 -5.32
N CYS A 41 -0.27 10.35 -5.00
CA CYS A 41 -0.05 9.57 -3.78
C CYS A 41 0.37 10.50 -2.65
N LEU A 42 -0.50 10.65 -1.65
CA LEU A 42 -0.29 11.59 -0.55
C LEU A 42 0.45 10.97 0.62
N GLN A 43 0.29 9.65 0.80
CA GLN A 43 0.87 8.94 1.92
C GLN A 43 0.90 7.45 1.60
N PHE A 44 1.94 6.76 2.04
CA PHE A 44 2.04 5.32 1.85
C PHE A 44 2.86 4.73 2.99
N ASP A 45 2.19 4.15 3.98
CA ASP A 45 2.83 3.58 5.17
C ASP A 45 2.91 2.06 5.04
N VAL A 46 4.05 1.53 5.45
CA VAL A 46 4.28 0.09 5.55
C VAL A 46 4.31 -0.26 7.04
N LEU A 47 3.43 -1.16 7.45
CA LEU A 47 3.19 -1.46 8.87
C LEU A 47 3.47 -2.92 9.15
N ALA A 48 4.06 -3.19 10.32
CA ALA A 48 4.28 -4.54 10.82
C ALA A 48 3.50 -4.74 12.12
N PRO A 49 3.06 -5.97 12.42
CA PRO A 49 2.34 -6.21 13.67
C PRO A 49 3.25 -6.07 14.89
N THR A 50 2.74 -5.48 15.95
CA THR A 50 3.52 -5.26 17.19
C THR A 50 3.95 -6.57 17.86
N ALA A 51 3.16 -7.61 17.70
CA ALA A 51 3.43 -8.92 18.29
C ALA A 51 4.40 -9.77 17.45
N GLY A 52 4.89 -9.23 16.33
CA GLY A 52 5.67 -10.01 15.38
C GLY A 52 4.75 -10.88 14.53
N GLY A 53 5.35 -11.74 13.72
CA GLY A 53 4.62 -12.62 12.82
C GLY A 53 4.65 -12.12 11.39
N ASN A 54 3.73 -12.62 10.58
CA ASN A 54 3.81 -12.51 9.12
C ASN A 54 2.71 -11.64 8.49
N LYS A 55 1.97 -10.88 9.30
CA LYS A 55 0.90 -10.03 8.78
C LYS A 55 1.37 -8.60 8.69
N PHE A 56 1.67 -8.14 7.48
CA PHE A 56 2.02 -6.76 7.19
C PHE A 56 0.81 -6.02 6.68
N ALA A 57 0.81 -4.70 6.79
CA ALA A 57 -0.27 -3.88 6.28
C ALA A 57 0.26 -2.65 5.55
N PHE A 58 -0.48 -2.19 4.55
CA PHE A 58 -0.26 -0.90 3.91
C PHE A 58 -1.41 0.03 4.25
N TYR A 59 -1.09 1.26 4.59
CA TYR A 59 -2.03 2.35 4.68
C TYR A 59 -1.66 3.37 3.62
N GLU A 60 -2.50 3.50 2.58
CA GLU A 60 -2.20 4.31 1.41
C GLU A 60 -3.28 5.36 1.22
N VAL A 61 -2.86 6.60 0.97
CA VAL A 61 -3.79 7.71 0.74
C VAL A 61 -3.49 8.35 -0.60
N TYR A 62 -4.52 8.45 -1.44
CA TYR A 62 -4.45 9.06 -2.77
C TYR A 62 -5.41 10.24 -2.85
N LYS A 63 -5.13 11.19 -3.75
CA LYS A 63 -6.02 12.33 -3.99
C LYS A 63 -7.42 11.89 -4.39
N SER A 64 -7.50 10.77 -5.12
CA SER A 64 -8.74 10.27 -5.71
C SER A 64 -8.59 8.79 -6.03
N ARG A 65 -9.69 8.14 -6.36
CA ARG A 65 -9.65 6.77 -6.84
C ARG A 65 -8.89 6.66 -8.16
N ASP A 66 -9.00 7.66 -9.03
CA ASP A 66 -8.26 7.67 -10.30
C ASP A 66 -6.75 7.70 -10.07
N ALA A 67 -6.29 8.41 -9.04
CA ALA A 67 -4.87 8.42 -8.67
C ALA A 67 -4.39 7.04 -8.21
N PHE A 68 -5.23 6.31 -7.51
CA PHE A 68 -4.92 4.91 -7.13
C PHE A 68 -4.88 4.01 -8.37
N VAL A 69 -5.81 4.18 -9.30
CA VAL A 69 -5.80 3.41 -10.56
C VAL A 69 -4.50 3.69 -11.34
N ALA A 70 -4.07 4.96 -11.41
CA ALA A 70 -2.81 5.33 -12.04
C ALA A 70 -1.61 4.68 -11.33
N HIS A 71 -1.64 4.60 -10.00
CA HIS A 71 -0.60 3.92 -9.20
C HIS A 71 -0.37 2.48 -9.68
N MET A 72 -1.42 1.75 -10.00
CA MET A 72 -1.30 0.35 -10.42
C MET A 72 -0.60 0.18 -11.78
N GLU A 73 -0.42 1.26 -12.53
CA GLU A 73 0.32 1.25 -13.80
C GLU A 73 1.79 1.63 -13.66
N MET A 74 2.22 2.04 -12.47
CA MET A 74 3.58 2.51 -12.22
C MET A 74 4.58 1.36 -12.12
N PRO A 75 5.84 1.58 -12.56
CA PRO A 75 6.86 0.54 -12.49
C PRO A 75 7.10 -0.01 -11.09
N HIS A 76 7.10 0.85 -10.08
CA HIS A 76 7.33 0.41 -8.69
C HIS A 76 6.19 -0.47 -8.18
N PHE A 77 4.94 -0.20 -8.59
CA PHE A 77 3.83 -1.08 -8.25
C PHE A 77 3.98 -2.45 -8.94
N LYS A 78 4.34 -2.45 -10.22
CA LYS A 78 4.48 -3.70 -10.99
C LYS A 78 5.60 -4.58 -10.43
N ARG A 79 6.71 -3.96 -9.98
CA ARG A 79 7.77 -4.70 -9.29
C ARG A 79 7.26 -5.32 -7.99
N PHE A 80 6.51 -4.55 -7.20
CA PHE A 80 5.90 -5.06 -5.97
C PHE A 80 4.94 -6.22 -6.26
N ALA A 81 4.05 -6.05 -7.24
CA ALA A 81 3.05 -7.07 -7.59
C ALA A 81 3.71 -8.39 -7.99
N ALA A 82 4.82 -8.34 -8.72
CA ALA A 82 5.56 -9.55 -9.12
C ALA A 82 6.11 -10.30 -7.90
N VAL A 83 6.60 -9.59 -6.89
CA VAL A 83 7.05 -10.21 -5.64
C VAL A 83 5.86 -10.75 -4.85
N ALA A 84 4.79 -9.97 -4.74
CA ALA A 84 3.59 -10.36 -4.00
C ALA A 84 2.95 -11.65 -4.54
N ASP A 85 2.96 -11.83 -5.85
CA ASP A 85 2.39 -13.01 -6.49
C ASP A 85 2.96 -14.32 -5.95
N VAL A 86 4.22 -14.33 -5.53
CA VAL A 86 4.89 -15.54 -5.03
C VAL A 86 5.13 -15.51 -3.51
N ALA A 87 5.03 -14.34 -2.89
CA ALA A 87 5.35 -14.14 -1.48
C ALA A 87 4.15 -14.30 -0.54
N LEU A 88 2.93 -14.19 -1.05
CA LEU A 88 1.73 -14.13 -0.22
C LEU A 88 1.02 -15.46 -0.10
N ASN A 89 0.51 -15.73 1.11
CA ASN A 89 -0.52 -16.75 1.33
C ASN A 89 -1.90 -16.15 1.07
N ASP A 90 -2.09 -14.88 1.42
CA ASP A 90 -3.38 -14.21 1.33
C ASP A 90 -3.22 -12.69 1.39
N LYS A 91 -4.21 -11.96 0.91
CA LYS A 91 -4.32 -10.51 1.13
C LYS A 91 -5.78 -10.09 1.24
N ASN A 92 -6.02 -9.03 2.00
CA ASN A 92 -7.34 -8.44 2.18
C ASN A 92 -7.25 -6.94 1.91
N VAL A 93 -8.01 -6.45 0.92
CA VAL A 93 -8.00 -5.05 0.51
C VAL A 93 -9.32 -4.39 0.92
N SER A 94 -9.23 -3.25 1.58
CA SER A 94 -10.38 -2.42 1.93
C SER A 94 -10.19 -1.02 1.38
N GLU A 95 -11.30 -0.41 0.92
CA GLU A 95 -11.30 0.92 0.32
C GLU A 95 -12.15 1.85 1.16
N TYR A 96 -11.65 3.07 1.38
CA TYR A 96 -12.34 4.09 2.18
C TYR A 96 -12.21 5.46 1.54
N TYR A 97 -13.13 6.37 1.86
CA TYR A 97 -12.89 7.79 1.68
C TYR A 97 -12.58 8.41 3.03
N ARG A 98 -11.58 9.29 3.07
CA ARG A 98 -11.28 10.02 4.30
C ARG A 98 -12.32 11.12 4.48
N LEU A 99 -13.12 11.04 5.54
CA LEU A 99 -14.11 12.07 5.85
C LEU A 99 -13.46 13.24 6.59
N GLN A 100 -12.47 12.94 7.44
CA GLN A 100 -11.71 13.94 8.17
C GLN A 100 -10.37 13.35 8.56
N GLY A 101 -9.30 14.14 8.39
CA GLY A 101 -7.98 13.78 8.90
C GLY A 101 -7.53 14.82 9.90
N ALA A 102 -6.97 14.37 11.01
CA ALA A 102 -6.34 15.24 12.00
C ALA A 102 -4.97 14.67 12.35
N ALA A 103 -3.99 15.56 12.53
CA ALA A 103 -2.62 15.13 12.84
C ALA A 103 -1.92 16.19 13.68
N LYS A 104 -0.81 15.77 14.35
CA LYS A 104 0.04 16.68 15.10
C LYS A 104 1.35 16.90 14.37
#